data_88ae9b992cc066608e598eefd1c85357
#
_entry.id   88ae9b992cc066608e598eefd1c85357
#
_cell.length_a   1.000
_cell.length_b   1.000
_cell.length_c   1.000
_cell.angle_alpha   90.00
_cell.angle_beta   90.00
_cell.angle_gamma   90.00
#
_symmetry.space_group_name_H-M   'P 1'
#
loop_
_entity.id
_entity.type
_entity.pdbx_description
1 polymer ?
#
loop_
_entity_poly.entity_id
_entity_poly.type
_entity_poly.pdbx_seq_one_letter_code
_entity_poly.pdbx_strand_id
1 'polypeptide(L)'
;MFLVLLMGALVTKTESGRGCGDDWPLCNGKFVPAYTIDSMIEYSHRFVTGIVGLIVFAAFLVVLRRSKRLDAKIHASGVLFFTIVQAALGAMAVMWPQSSAVLALHFGISLLAFAFTVLLYFAIREENKQDSSGAGAKRPQPSGWNPGAVQVAKGFRRLVWLTLAYCYVVVYLGAYIRHTESSGGCVGWPLCNGEVVPELSGATGVVFMHRVGALLLFIVIAFLAYASSKSDMPKRIKLSGKWALYLVALQVFSGAFVTFAFGSDWYLLASLLHTVIISCLFSILCYLSVIVIPAGSTKRTG
;
A
#
# COMPACT_ATOMS: atom_id res chain seq x y z
N MET A 1 -1.56 -5.65 -9.96
CA MET A 1 -1.97 -4.77 -8.84
C MET A 1 -1.24 -3.42 -8.83
N PHE A 2 0.09 -3.37 -8.99
CA PHE A 2 0.80 -2.08 -9.02
C PHE A 2 0.28 -1.13 -10.12
N LEU A 3 0.11 -1.63 -11.34
CA LEU A 3 -0.44 -0.85 -12.44
C LEU A 3 -1.85 -0.31 -12.13
N VAL A 4 -2.72 -1.13 -11.53
CA VAL A 4 -4.08 -0.71 -11.13
C VAL A 4 -4.02 0.42 -10.12
N LEU A 5 -3.16 0.31 -9.08
CA LEU A 5 -2.96 1.35 -8.07
C LEU A 5 -2.46 2.66 -8.69
N LEU A 6 -1.49 2.57 -9.61
CA LEU A 6 -0.93 3.74 -10.28
C LEU A 6 -1.97 4.41 -11.20
N MET A 7 -2.74 3.63 -11.95
CA MET A 7 -3.81 4.18 -12.81
C MET A 7 -4.96 4.77 -11.98
N GLY A 8 -5.34 4.17 -10.85
CA GLY A 8 -6.29 4.75 -9.92
C GLY A 8 -5.80 6.08 -9.33
N ALA A 9 -4.51 6.16 -8.99
CA ALA A 9 -3.90 7.41 -8.57
C ALA A 9 -3.91 8.45 -9.72
N LEU A 10 -3.68 8.04 -10.97
CA LEU A 10 -3.76 8.90 -12.14
C LEU A 10 -5.17 9.48 -12.29
N VAL A 11 -6.22 8.63 -12.30
CA VAL A 11 -7.63 9.06 -12.35
C VAL A 11 -7.93 10.14 -11.30
N THR A 12 -7.48 9.89 -10.06
CA THR A 12 -7.69 10.85 -8.95
C THR A 12 -6.92 12.15 -9.16
N LYS A 13 -5.67 12.08 -9.64
CA LYS A 13 -4.79 13.26 -9.79
C LYS A 13 -5.15 14.14 -10.99
N THR A 14 -5.75 13.54 -12.03
CA THR A 14 -6.24 14.27 -13.21
C THR A 14 -7.71 14.67 -13.10
N GLU A 15 -8.39 14.33 -11.98
CA GLU A 15 -9.82 14.60 -11.75
C GLU A 15 -10.75 13.92 -12.78
N SER A 16 -10.22 12.88 -13.45
CA SER A 16 -10.92 12.18 -14.54
C SER A 16 -11.95 11.15 -14.06
N GLY A 17 -12.26 11.11 -12.75
CA GLY A 17 -13.13 10.07 -12.14
C GLY A 17 -14.62 10.15 -12.54
N ARG A 18 -15.01 11.11 -13.36
CA ARG A 18 -16.35 11.26 -13.95
C ARG A 18 -16.33 11.40 -15.47
N GLY A 19 -15.24 11.07 -16.11
CA GLY A 19 -15.12 11.12 -17.57
C GLY A 19 -16.05 10.16 -18.30
N CYS A 20 -16.48 9.08 -17.63
CA CYS A 20 -17.47 8.10 -18.12
C CYS A 20 -18.90 8.33 -17.57
N GLY A 21 -19.17 9.47 -16.92
CA GLY A 21 -20.45 9.73 -16.27
C GLY A 21 -20.70 8.81 -15.07
N ASP A 22 -21.96 8.62 -14.71
CA ASP A 22 -22.39 7.82 -13.56
C ASP A 22 -22.64 6.35 -13.94
N ASP A 23 -22.40 5.96 -15.18
CA ASP A 23 -22.63 4.61 -15.68
C ASP A 23 -21.49 3.66 -15.27
N TRP A 24 -21.87 2.48 -14.82
CA TRP A 24 -20.92 1.40 -14.52
C TRP A 24 -21.56 0.03 -14.89
N PRO A 25 -20.88 -0.86 -15.60
CA PRO A 25 -19.47 -0.84 -16.03
C PRO A 25 -19.21 -0.08 -17.35
N LEU A 26 -20.22 0.42 -18.00
CA LEU A 26 -20.15 1.12 -19.28
C LEU A 26 -19.58 2.54 -19.11
N CYS A 27 -19.29 3.22 -20.20
CA CYS A 27 -18.85 4.61 -20.25
C CYS A 27 -19.88 5.42 -21.05
N ASN A 28 -20.72 6.20 -20.35
CA ASN A 28 -21.83 6.94 -20.97
C ASN A 28 -22.72 6.03 -21.85
N GLY A 29 -23.11 4.86 -21.31
CA GLY A 29 -23.96 3.87 -22.01
C GLY A 29 -23.25 3.08 -23.12
N LYS A 30 -21.94 3.24 -23.34
CA LYS A 30 -21.19 2.60 -24.44
C LYS A 30 -20.02 1.75 -23.90
N PHE A 31 -19.68 0.70 -24.66
CA PHE A 31 -18.46 -0.09 -24.40
C PHE A 31 -17.19 0.64 -24.83
N VAL A 32 -17.26 1.55 -25.80
CA VAL A 32 -16.13 2.36 -26.27
C VAL A 32 -16.33 3.77 -25.73
N PRO A 33 -15.34 4.33 -24.98
CA PRO A 33 -15.48 5.66 -24.38
C PRO A 33 -15.48 6.75 -25.45
N ALA A 34 -15.94 7.95 -25.08
CA ALA A 34 -15.70 9.14 -25.88
C ALA A 34 -14.19 9.43 -25.94
N TYR A 35 -13.73 10.01 -27.05
CA TYR A 35 -12.31 10.35 -27.24
C TYR A 35 -11.94 11.66 -26.51
N THR A 36 -12.34 11.81 -25.24
CA THR A 36 -11.87 12.87 -24.35
C THR A 36 -10.81 12.31 -23.42
N ILE A 37 -9.88 13.16 -22.98
CA ILE A 37 -8.77 12.74 -22.10
C ILE A 37 -9.33 12.07 -20.83
N ASP A 38 -10.31 12.68 -20.19
CA ASP A 38 -10.91 12.18 -18.94
C ASP A 38 -11.59 10.83 -19.11
N SER A 39 -12.42 10.67 -20.17
CA SER A 39 -13.07 9.39 -20.49
C SER A 39 -12.05 8.29 -20.78
N MET A 40 -10.97 8.62 -21.50
CA MET A 40 -9.93 7.66 -21.83
C MET A 40 -9.14 7.23 -20.59
N ILE A 41 -8.79 8.15 -19.69
CA ILE A 41 -8.08 7.84 -18.45
C ILE A 41 -8.96 6.96 -17.55
N GLU A 42 -10.20 7.35 -17.30
CA GLU A 42 -11.11 6.58 -16.44
C GLU A 42 -11.41 5.19 -17.02
N TYR A 43 -11.79 5.12 -18.30
CA TYR A 43 -12.09 3.86 -18.98
C TYR A 43 -10.87 2.91 -18.98
N SER A 44 -9.67 3.44 -19.28
CA SER A 44 -8.44 2.64 -19.23
C SER A 44 -8.20 2.04 -17.85
N HIS A 45 -8.45 2.81 -16.78
CA HIS A 45 -8.36 2.28 -15.42
C HIS A 45 -9.39 1.16 -15.17
N ARG A 46 -10.66 1.35 -15.55
CA ARG A 46 -11.71 0.32 -15.43
C ARG A 46 -11.34 -0.95 -16.20
N PHE A 47 -10.86 -0.81 -17.44
CA PHE A 47 -10.48 -1.93 -18.31
C PHE A 47 -9.29 -2.74 -17.73
N VAL A 48 -8.23 -2.05 -17.33
CA VAL A 48 -7.06 -2.70 -16.69
C VAL A 48 -7.45 -3.36 -15.38
N THR A 49 -8.30 -2.74 -14.57
CA THR A 49 -8.79 -3.31 -13.32
C THR A 49 -9.58 -4.60 -13.57
N GLY A 50 -10.43 -4.65 -14.60
CA GLY A 50 -11.15 -5.85 -15.02
C GLY A 50 -10.21 -7.00 -15.41
N ILE A 51 -9.23 -6.74 -16.27
CA ILE A 51 -8.24 -7.74 -16.69
C ILE A 51 -7.43 -8.24 -15.46
N VAL A 52 -6.93 -7.33 -14.64
CA VAL A 52 -6.16 -7.70 -13.44
C VAL A 52 -7.03 -8.47 -12.44
N GLY A 53 -8.31 -8.14 -12.31
CA GLY A 53 -9.27 -8.91 -11.50
C GLY A 53 -9.37 -10.37 -11.93
N LEU A 54 -9.48 -10.62 -13.24
CA LEU A 54 -9.49 -11.98 -13.81
C LEU A 54 -8.17 -12.72 -13.56
N ILE A 55 -7.02 -12.04 -13.74
CA ILE A 55 -5.70 -12.61 -13.44
C ILE A 55 -5.57 -12.96 -11.96
N VAL A 56 -6.03 -12.09 -11.05
CA VAL A 56 -6.02 -12.32 -9.61
C VAL A 56 -6.87 -13.54 -9.25
N PHE A 57 -8.07 -13.66 -9.83
CA PHE A 57 -8.94 -14.81 -9.61
C PHE A 57 -8.29 -16.11 -10.10
N ALA A 58 -7.73 -16.11 -11.31
CA ALA A 58 -7.02 -17.28 -11.86
C ALA A 58 -5.81 -17.65 -10.98
N ALA A 59 -5.00 -16.66 -10.56
CA ALA A 59 -3.86 -16.88 -9.67
C ALA A 59 -4.29 -17.46 -8.31
N PHE A 60 -5.38 -16.97 -7.74
CA PHE A 60 -5.96 -17.50 -6.51
C PHE A 60 -6.31 -19.01 -6.65
N LEU A 61 -7.00 -19.39 -7.72
CA LEU A 61 -7.35 -20.80 -7.98
C LEU A 61 -6.11 -21.69 -8.14
N VAL A 62 -5.08 -21.20 -8.85
CA VAL A 62 -3.81 -21.92 -9.02
C VAL A 62 -3.10 -22.10 -7.68
N VAL A 63 -3.00 -21.06 -6.86
CA VAL A 63 -2.37 -21.12 -5.54
C VAL A 63 -3.12 -22.08 -4.61
N LEU A 64 -4.46 -22.05 -4.58
CA LEU A 64 -5.24 -22.97 -3.76
C LEU A 64 -4.98 -24.45 -4.12
N ARG A 65 -4.84 -24.75 -5.44
CA ARG A 65 -4.67 -26.12 -5.93
C ARG A 65 -3.23 -26.61 -5.84
N ARG A 66 -2.24 -25.74 -6.07
CA ARG A 66 -0.83 -26.14 -6.23
C ARG A 66 0.03 -25.88 -5.01
N SER A 67 -0.17 -24.76 -4.31
CA SER A 67 0.65 -24.45 -3.15
C SER A 67 0.28 -25.30 -1.94
N LYS A 68 1.30 -25.80 -1.25
CA LYS A 68 1.16 -26.51 0.03
C LYS A 68 1.27 -25.56 1.23
N ARG A 69 1.69 -24.33 1.00
CA ARG A 69 1.92 -23.32 2.05
C ARG A 69 0.63 -22.61 2.43
N LEU A 70 0.32 -22.59 3.72
CA LEU A 70 -0.86 -21.90 4.24
C LEU A 70 -0.75 -20.38 4.08
N ASP A 71 0.44 -19.81 4.31
CA ASP A 71 0.68 -18.38 4.14
C ASP A 71 0.46 -17.92 2.69
N ALA A 72 0.90 -18.69 1.68
CA ALA A 72 0.62 -18.39 0.28
C ALA A 72 -0.90 -18.37 -0.01
N LYS A 73 -1.65 -19.33 0.53
CA LYS A 73 -3.11 -19.39 0.38
C LYS A 73 -3.79 -18.21 1.06
N ILE A 74 -3.36 -17.84 2.28
CA ILE A 74 -3.90 -16.68 3.00
C ILE A 74 -3.62 -15.39 2.22
N HIS A 75 -2.39 -15.22 1.69
CA HIS A 75 -2.06 -14.04 0.91
C HIS A 75 -2.84 -13.97 -0.40
N ALA A 76 -3.00 -15.08 -1.11
CA ALA A 76 -3.82 -15.14 -2.32
C ALA A 76 -5.30 -14.81 -2.04
N SER A 77 -5.86 -15.32 -0.93
CA SER A 77 -7.21 -14.97 -0.48
C SER A 77 -7.32 -13.48 -0.13
N GLY A 78 -6.30 -12.92 0.52
CA GLY A 78 -6.23 -11.49 0.82
C GLY A 78 -6.21 -10.62 -0.44
N VAL A 79 -5.39 -10.99 -1.46
CA VAL A 79 -5.38 -10.28 -2.74
C VAL A 79 -6.77 -10.28 -3.36
N LEU A 80 -7.43 -11.45 -3.47
CA LEU A 80 -8.75 -11.56 -4.07
C LEU A 80 -9.80 -10.77 -3.29
N PHE A 81 -9.83 -10.92 -1.96
CA PHE A 81 -10.78 -10.22 -1.09
C PHE A 81 -10.68 -8.70 -1.26
N PHE A 82 -9.47 -8.14 -1.13
CA PHE A 82 -9.29 -6.70 -1.26
C PHE A 82 -9.51 -6.20 -2.69
N THR A 83 -9.28 -7.04 -3.71
CA THR A 83 -9.61 -6.69 -5.10
C THR A 83 -11.12 -6.60 -5.30
N ILE A 84 -11.91 -7.51 -4.73
CA ILE A 84 -13.38 -7.46 -4.77
C ILE A 84 -13.89 -6.21 -4.04
N VAL A 85 -13.38 -5.94 -2.83
CA VAL A 85 -13.77 -4.76 -2.05
C VAL A 85 -13.44 -3.48 -2.84
N GLN A 86 -12.27 -3.43 -3.50
CA GLN A 86 -11.88 -2.30 -4.34
C GLN A 86 -12.79 -2.09 -5.54
N ALA A 87 -13.18 -3.17 -6.23
CA ALA A 87 -14.10 -3.09 -7.35
C ALA A 87 -15.46 -2.55 -6.90
N ALA A 88 -15.96 -3.02 -5.76
CA ALA A 88 -17.21 -2.53 -5.18
C ALA A 88 -17.14 -1.05 -4.79
N LEU A 89 -16.08 -0.63 -4.07
CA LEU A 89 -15.88 0.78 -3.70
C LEU A 89 -15.69 1.67 -4.92
N GLY A 90 -14.98 1.20 -5.96
CA GLY A 90 -14.80 1.93 -7.22
C GLY A 90 -16.12 2.11 -7.96
N ALA A 91 -16.96 1.06 -8.06
CA ALA A 91 -18.29 1.15 -8.64
C ALA A 91 -19.19 2.14 -7.86
N MET A 92 -19.18 2.05 -6.53
CA MET A 92 -19.91 2.99 -5.67
C MET A 92 -19.44 4.44 -5.84
N ALA A 93 -18.13 4.67 -6.00
CA ALA A 93 -17.59 6.01 -6.21
C ALA A 93 -18.04 6.65 -7.52
N VAL A 94 -18.38 5.84 -8.53
CA VAL A 94 -18.94 6.30 -9.81
C VAL A 94 -20.45 6.52 -9.71
N MET A 95 -21.19 5.53 -9.20
CA MET A 95 -22.66 5.55 -9.22
C MET A 95 -23.29 6.52 -8.20
N TRP A 96 -22.58 6.82 -7.11
CA TRP A 96 -23.09 7.69 -6.04
C TRP A 96 -22.04 8.66 -5.54
N PRO A 97 -22.43 9.90 -5.15
CA PRO A 97 -21.51 10.84 -4.50
C PRO A 97 -20.92 10.23 -3.22
N GLN A 98 -19.59 10.18 -3.11
CA GLN A 98 -18.91 9.65 -1.94
C GLN A 98 -18.23 10.77 -1.14
N SER A 99 -18.19 10.60 0.18
CA SER A 99 -17.43 11.51 1.03
C SER A 99 -15.91 11.36 0.81
N SER A 100 -15.17 12.44 1.05
CA SER A 100 -13.71 12.44 0.96
C SER A 100 -13.05 11.37 1.84
N ALA A 101 -13.67 11.04 2.99
CA ALA A 101 -13.22 9.99 3.89
C ALA A 101 -13.33 8.60 3.26
N VAL A 102 -14.43 8.30 2.55
CA VAL A 102 -14.64 7.02 1.82
C VAL A 102 -13.66 6.90 0.65
N LEU A 103 -13.43 7.98 -0.10
CA LEU A 103 -12.45 7.98 -1.20
C LEU A 103 -11.00 7.81 -0.68
N ALA A 104 -10.66 8.40 0.46
CA ALA A 104 -9.39 8.16 1.12
C ALA A 104 -9.24 6.70 1.58
N LEU A 105 -10.32 6.10 2.09
CA LEU A 105 -10.34 4.68 2.47
C LEU A 105 -10.18 3.77 1.25
N HIS A 106 -10.79 4.11 0.12
CA HIS A 106 -10.60 3.40 -1.15
C HIS A 106 -9.11 3.30 -1.52
N PHE A 107 -8.35 4.40 -1.41
CA PHE A 107 -6.90 4.37 -1.62
C PHE A 107 -6.18 3.46 -0.61
N GLY A 108 -6.51 3.54 0.68
CA GLY A 108 -5.91 2.70 1.73
C GLY A 108 -6.14 1.20 1.49
N ILE A 109 -7.34 0.82 1.05
CA ILE A 109 -7.67 -0.58 0.70
C ILE A 109 -6.93 -1.04 -0.56
N SER A 110 -6.72 -0.17 -1.57
CA SER A 110 -5.87 -0.45 -2.73
C SER A 110 -4.45 -0.81 -2.30
N LEU A 111 -3.93 -0.09 -1.33
CA LEU A 111 -2.60 -0.33 -0.78
C LEU A 111 -2.50 -1.69 -0.09
N LEU A 112 -3.54 -2.12 0.63
CA LEU A 112 -3.62 -3.47 1.21
C LEU A 112 -3.63 -4.54 0.11
N ALA A 113 -4.44 -4.40 -0.94
CA ALA A 113 -4.46 -5.34 -2.07
C ALA A 113 -3.07 -5.48 -2.72
N PHE A 114 -2.36 -4.36 -2.89
CA PHE A 114 -0.98 -4.35 -3.39
C PHE A 114 -0.01 -5.03 -2.43
N ALA A 115 -0.06 -4.73 -1.13
CA ALA A 115 0.79 -5.33 -0.12
C ALA A 115 0.61 -6.86 -0.05
N PHE A 116 -0.64 -7.35 -0.07
CA PHE A 116 -0.92 -8.80 -0.14
C PHE A 116 -0.35 -9.45 -1.40
N THR A 117 -0.33 -8.74 -2.53
CA THR A 117 0.30 -9.23 -3.77
C THR A 117 1.82 -9.39 -3.60
N VAL A 118 2.46 -8.43 -2.94
CA VAL A 118 3.90 -8.50 -2.64
C VAL A 118 4.20 -9.64 -1.66
N LEU A 119 3.37 -9.81 -0.63
CA LEU A 119 3.49 -10.93 0.32
C LEU A 119 3.31 -12.29 -0.36
N LEU A 120 2.34 -12.41 -1.25
CA LEU A 120 2.12 -13.62 -2.06
C LEU A 120 3.34 -13.94 -2.92
N TYR A 121 3.93 -12.94 -3.58
CA TYR A 121 5.15 -13.11 -4.37
C TYR A 121 6.29 -13.69 -3.52
N PHE A 122 6.52 -13.15 -2.32
CA PHE A 122 7.56 -13.66 -1.43
C PHE A 122 7.26 -15.07 -0.93
N ALA A 123 6.00 -15.41 -0.63
CA ALA A 123 5.61 -16.74 -0.20
C ALA A 123 5.87 -17.79 -1.30
N ILE A 124 5.46 -17.51 -2.54
CA ILE A 124 5.70 -18.40 -3.70
C ILE A 124 7.20 -18.50 -4.01
N ARG A 125 7.94 -17.41 -3.95
CA ARG A 125 9.40 -17.43 -4.17
C ARG A 125 10.12 -18.31 -3.15
N GLU A 126 9.70 -18.30 -1.90
CA GLU A 126 10.28 -19.18 -0.88
C GLU A 126 9.89 -20.66 -1.13
N GLU A 127 8.66 -20.92 -1.57
CA GLU A 127 8.22 -22.28 -1.93
C GLU A 127 9.08 -22.85 -3.06
N ASN A 128 9.26 -22.10 -4.14
CA ASN A 128 10.07 -22.51 -5.29
C ASN A 128 11.54 -22.74 -4.94
N LYS A 129 12.11 -21.96 -4.02
CA LYS A 129 13.49 -22.17 -3.55
C LYS A 129 13.64 -23.48 -2.76
N GLN A 130 12.63 -23.82 -1.95
CA GLN A 130 12.64 -25.07 -1.18
C GLN A 130 12.53 -26.29 -2.10
N ASP A 131 11.72 -26.21 -3.15
CA ASP A 131 11.58 -27.28 -4.14
C ASP A 131 12.85 -27.46 -4.99
N SER A 132 13.58 -26.38 -5.31
CA SER A 132 14.79 -26.39 -6.12
C SER A 132 16.05 -26.87 -5.36
N SER A 133 16.06 -26.78 -4.04
CA SER A 133 17.22 -27.14 -3.22
C SER A 133 17.42 -28.65 -2.96
N GLY A 134 16.64 -29.49 -3.64
CA GLY A 134 16.92 -30.93 -3.77
C GLY A 134 16.33 -31.82 -2.67
N ALA A 135 15.98 -33.04 -3.05
CA ALA A 135 15.22 -34.06 -2.36
C ALA A 135 15.88 -34.66 -1.08
N GLY A 136 16.87 -34.01 -0.48
CA GLY A 136 17.57 -34.47 0.73
C GLY A 136 17.31 -33.71 2.01
N ALA A 137 16.79 -32.46 1.92
CA ALA A 137 16.44 -31.71 3.12
C ALA A 137 15.07 -32.19 3.64
N LYS A 138 14.99 -32.60 4.90
CA LYS A 138 13.73 -32.95 5.59
C LYS A 138 12.68 -31.92 5.21
N ARG A 139 11.63 -32.35 4.49
CA ARG A 139 10.47 -31.50 4.16
C ARG A 139 9.97 -30.84 5.44
N PRO A 140 9.91 -29.51 5.52
CA PRO A 140 9.19 -28.89 6.61
C PRO A 140 7.75 -29.41 6.53
N GLN A 141 7.23 -29.92 7.65
CA GLN A 141 5.87 -30.45 7.69
C GLN A 141 4.87 -29.40 7.22
N PRO A 142 3.88 -29.76 6.39
CA PRO A 142 2.92 -28.82 5.79
C PRO A 142 1.86 -28.30 6.76
N SER A 143 2.05 -28.41 8.04
CA SER A 143 1.09 -28.00 9.05
C SER A 143 1.55 -26.78 9.82
N GLY A 144 1.14 -25.60 9.39
CA GLY A 144 1.27 -24.39 10.17
C GLY A 144 1.68 -23.18 9.36
N TRP A 145 1.27 -22.02 9.81
CA TRP A 145 1.78 -20.72 9.42
C TRP A 145 3.32 -20.70 9.64
N ASN A 146 4.09 -20.73 8.56
CA ASN A 146 5.54 -20.61 8.64
C ASN A 146 6.07 -19.68 7.56
N PRO A 147 5.96 -18.34 7.74
CA PRO A 147 6.53 -17.35 6.82
C PRO A 147 8.07 -17.24 6.91
N GLY A 148 8.77 -18.28 7.38
CA GLY A 148 10.16 -18.18 7.77
C GLY A 148 10.32 -17.47 9.11
N ALA A 149 9.35 -17.65 10.00
CA ALA A 149 9.21 -16.95 11.27
C ALA A 149 10.51 -16.96 12.07
N VAL A 150 10.93 -15.76 12.39
CA VAL A 150 12.10 -15.51 13.22
C VAL A 150 11.63 -15.25 14.64
N GLN A 151 12.25 -15.91 15.62
CA GLN A 151 12.00 -15.56 17.01
C GLN A 151 12.61 -14.21 17.33
N VAL A 152 11.78 -13.24 17.61
CA VAL A 152 12.16 -11.90 18.04
C VAL A 152 11.53 -11.55 19.38
N ALA A 153 12.14 -10.61 20.12
CA ALA A 153 11.59 -10.12 21.36
C ALA A 153 10.16 -9.56 21.17
N LYS A 154 9.29 -9.78 22.15
CA LYS A 154 7.90 -9.29 22.14
C LYS A 154 7.82 -7.77 21.90
N GLY A 155 8.76 -6.99 22.48
CA GLY A 155 8.86 -5.54 22.28
C GLY A 155 9.12 -5.15 20.84
N PHE A 156 10.07 -5.82 20.17
CA PHE A 156 10.37 -5.58 18.75
C PHE A 156 9.17 -5.89 17.86
N ARG A 157 8.50 -7.02 18.08
CA ARG A 157 7.28 -7.37 17.34
C ARG A 157 6.17 -6.32 17.50
N ARG A 158 5.96 -5.85 18.74
CA ARG A 158 4.98 -4.78 19.01
C ARG A 158 5.35 -3.49 18.29
N LEU A 159 6.62 -3.11 18.30
CA LEU A 159 7.12 -1.94 17.56
C LEU A 159 6.79 -2.04 16.07
N VAL A 160 7.07 -3.19 15.43
CA VAL A 160 6.77 -3.42 14.00
C VAL A 160 5.28 -3.21 13.70
N TRP A 161 4.40 -3.82 14.48
CA TRP A 161 2.95 -3.72 14.26
C TRP A 161 2.41 -2.32 14.51
N LEU A 162 2.90 -1.64 15.54
CA LEU A 162 2.51 -0.25 15.82
C LEU A 162 3.01 0.69 14.73
N THR A 163 4.23 0.48 14.22
CA THR A 163 4.76 1.25 13.07
C THR A 163 3.92 1.06 11.82
N LEU A 164 3.51 -0.19 11.52
CA LEU A 164 2.64 -0.49 10.38
C LEU A 164 1.27 0.20 10.51
N ALA A 165 0.64 0.07 11.67
CA ALA A 165 -0.66 0.70 11.93
C ALA A 165 -0.57 2.23 11.84
N TYR A 166 0.48 2.82 12.42
CA TYR A 166 0.71 4.26 12.35
C TYR A 166 1.00 4.72 10.92
N CYS A 167 1.79 3.97 10.15
CA CYS A 167 2.01 4.25 8.73
C CYS A 167 0.69 4.29 7.96
N TYR A 168 -0.23 3.35 8.21
CA TYR A 168 -1.54 3.33 7.56
C TYR A 168 -2.38 4.58 7.89
N VAL A 169 -2.34 5.05 9.14
CA VAL A 169 -3.02 6.30 9.56
C VAL A 169 -2.45 7.50 8.80
N VAL A 170 -1.11 7.62 8.70
CA VAL A 170 -0.47 8.73 7.97
C VAL A 170 -0.80 8.68 6.47
N VAL A 171 -0.85 7.48 5.88
CA VAL A 171 -1.29 7.28 4.49
C VAL A 171 -2.73 7.74 4.28
N TYR A 172 -3.64 7.36 5.19
CA TYR A 172 -5.03 7.77 5.14
C TYR A 172 -5.18 9.30 5.20
N LEU A 173 -4.44 9.98 6.09
CA LEU A 173 -4.40 11.44 6.16
C LEU A 173 -3.91 12.07 4.84
N GLY A 174 -2.87 11.50 4.22
CA GLY A 174 -2.37 11.96 2.92
C GLY A 174 -3.38 11.80 1.79
N ALA A 175 -4.11 10.69 1.76
CA ALA A 175 -5.20 10.49 0.81
C ALA A 175 -6.37 11.44 1.08
N TYR A 176 -6.69 11.68 2.35
CA TYR A 176 -7.75 12.61 2.75
C TYR A 176 -7.47 14.05 2.28
N ILE A 177 -6.21 14.54 2.38
CA ILE A 177 -5.79 15.85 1.83
C ILE A 177 -6.19 15.97 0.36
N ARG A 178 -5.97 14.92 -0.44
CA ARG A 178 -6.30 14.94 -1.87
C ARG A 178 -7.81 15.04 -2.11
N HIS A 179 -8.59 14.26 -1.38
CA HIS A 179 -10.03 14.17 -1.56
C HIS A 179 -10.81 15.34 -0.90
N THR A 180 -10.16 16.13 -0.07
CA THR A 180 -10.70 17.39 0.47
C THR A 180 -10.18 18.62 -0.27
N GLU A 181 -9.44 18.43 -1.38
CA GLU A 181 -8.80 19.52 -2.14
C GLU A 181 -7.89 20.42 -1.30
N SER A 182 -7.37 19.88 -0.20
CA SER A 182 -6.56 20.63 0.78
C SER A 182 -5.08 20.73 0.38
N SER A 183 -4.68 20.23 -0.80
CA SER A 183 -3.26 20.13 -1.20
C SER A 183 -2.50 21.46 -1.16
N GLY A 184 -3.17 22.58 -1.40
CA GLY A 184 -2.60 23.93 -1.31
C GLY A 184 -2.59 24.56 0.09
N GLY A 185 -3.08 23.87 1.12
CA GLY A 185 -3.24 24.42 2.47
C GLY A 185 -1.96 24.84 3.19
N CYS A 186 -0.80 24.32 2.77
CA CYS A 186 0.53 24.72 3.28
C CYS A 186 1.46 25.07 2.13
N VAL A 187 1.80 26.33 1.98
CA VAL A 187 2.82 26.81 1.04
C VAL A 187 4.20 26.68 1.69
N GLY A 188 5.18 26.22 0.92
CA GLY A 188 6.56 26.04 1.39
C GLY A 188 6.81 24.75 2.18
N TRP A 189 8.10 24.44 2.39
CA TRP A 189 8.58 23.29 3.14
C TRP A 189 9.97 23.62 3.72
N PRO A 190 10.31 23.26 4.95
CA PRO A 190 9.54 22.42 5.91
C PRO A 190 8.44 23.18 6.65
N LEU A 191 8.47 24.52 6.66
CA LEU A 191 7.46 25.35 7.31
C LEU A 191 6.14 25.32 6.54
N CYS A 192 5.05 25.66 7.22
CA CYS A 192 3.72 25.79 6.61
C CYS A 192 3.34 27.27 6.62
N ASN A 193 3.23 27.89 5.44
CA ASN A 193 2.93 29.32 5.28
C ASN A 193 3.95 30.23 6.01
N GLY A 194 5.21 29.78 6.12
CA GLY A 194 6.27 30.50 6.82
C GLY A 194 6.31 30.29 8.34
N GLU A 195 5.37 29.54 8.91
CA GLU A 195 5.22 29.32 10.35
C GLU A 195 5.61 27.89 10.75
N VAL A 196 6.13 27.73 11.98
CA VAL A 196 6.43 26.43 12.59
C VAL A 196 5.12 25.71 13.00
N VAL A 197 4.19 26.47 13.55
CA VAL A 197 2.83 26.03 13.90
C VAL A 197 1.84 27.00 13.29
N PRO A 198 1.23 26.67 12.14
CA PRO A 198 0.24 27.52 11.48
C PRO A 198 -1.13 27.42 12.17
N GLU A 199 -2.09 28.19 11.70
CA GLU A 199 -3.48 28.04 12.10
C GLU A 199 -3.97 26.60 11.78
N LEU A 200 -4.49 25.91 12.82
CA LEU A 200 -4.87 24.49 12.74
C LEU A 200 -6.34 24.31 12.27
N SER A 201 -6.79 25.13 11.32
CA SER A 201 -8.14 25.06 10.77
C SER A 201 -8.14 24.75 9.27
N GLY A 202 -9.25 24.20 8.76
CA GLY A 202 -9.45 23.95 7.33
C GLY A 202 -8.35 23.15 6.65
N ALA A 203 -8.03 23.54 5.41
CA ALA A 203 -7.01 22.88 4.58
C ALA A 203 -5.61 22.92 5.21
N THR A 204 -5.24 24.05 5.83
CA THR A 204 -3.94 24.22 6.48
C THR A 204 -3.75 23.22 7.61
N GLY A 205 -4.76 23.08 8.48
CA GLY A 205 -4.72 22.14 9.61
C GLY A 205 -4.53 20.69 9.15
N VAL A 206 -5.26 20.24 8.13
CA VAL A 206 -5.16 18.87 7.62
C VAL A 206 -3.77 18.59 7.05
N VAL A 207 -3.22 19.50 6.22
CA VAL A 207 -1.88 19.34 5.63
C VAL A 207 -0.80 19.38 6.72
N PHE A 208 -0.91 20.29 7.68
CA PHE A 208 0.05 20.39 8.79
C PHE A 208 0.06 19.11 9.63
N MET A 209 -1.12 18.58 10.00
CA MET A 209 -1.22 17.33 10.76
C MET A 209 -0.61 16.14 10.00
N HIS A 210 -0.78 16.08 8.67
CA HIS A 210 -0.10 15.05 7.86
C HIS A 210 1.42 15.22 7.90
N ARG A 211 1.95 16.44 7.80
CA ARG A 211 3.41 16.70 7.86
C ARG A 211 4.01 16.31 9.22
N VAL A 212 3.33 16.67 10.31
CA VAL A 212 3.72 16.26 11.67
C VAL A 212 3.68 14.74 11.80
N GLY A 213 2.59 14.11 11.33
CA GLY A 213 2.46 12.65 11.30
C GLY A 213 3.58 11.97 10.50
N ALA A 214 3.95 12.53 9.35
CA ALA A 214 5.04 12.02 8.52
C ALA A 214 6.42 12.16 9.20
N LEU A 215 6.67 13.28 9.89
CA LEU A 215 7.89 13.48 10.68
C LEU A 215 8.00 12.46 11.82
N LEU A 216 6.92 12.26 12.57
CA LEU A 216 6.88 11.26 13.64
C LEU A 216 7.05 9.84 13.09
N LEU A 217 6.44 9.54 11.93
CA LEU A 217 6.62 8.25 11.26
C LEU A 217 8.08 8.03 10.84
N PHE A 218 8.76 9.07 10.33
CA PHE A 218 10.18 9.00 10.04
C PHE A 218 11.01 8.64 11.27
N ILE A 219 10.75 9.29 12.41
CA ILE A 219 11.46 9.04 13.67
C ILE A 219 11.21 7.59 14.14
N VAL A 220 9.96 7.13 14.10
CA VAL A 220 9.60 5.76 14.50
C VAL A 220 10.25 4.72 13.59
N ILE A 221 10.28 4.95 12.28
CA ILE A 221 10.94 4.03 11.33
C ILE A 221 12.47 4.07 11.49
N ALA A 222 13.06 5.23 11.78
CA ALA A 222 14.50 5.33 12.08
C ALA A 222 14.86 4.51 13.34
N PHE A 223 14.03 4.58 14.38
CA PHE A 223 14.19 3.74 15.58
C PHE A 223 13.98 2.25 15.27
N LEU A 224 12.98 1.91 14.46
CA LEU A 224 12.75 0.55 14.00
C LEU A 224 13.96 0.01 13.20
N ALA A 225 14.54 0.81 12.30
CA ALA A 225 15.72 0.44 11.53
C ALA A 225 16.93 0.23 12.44
N TYR A 226 17.15 1.10 13.42
CA TYR A 226 18.20 0.93 14.44
C TYR A 226 17.99 -0.37 15.23
N ALA A 227 16.77 -0.64 15.71
CA ALA A 227 16.45 -1.88 16.44
C ALA A 227 16.65 -3.12 15.55
N SER A 228 16.36 -3.02 14.25
CA SER A 228 16.56 -4.09 13.26
C SER A 228 18.04 -4.36 12.94
N SER A 229 18.93 -3.39 13.16
CA SER A 229 20.37 -3.49 12.79
C SER A 229 21.22 -4.25 13.82
N LYS A 230 20.68 -4.56 15.00
CA LYS A 230 21.39 -5.27 16.07
C LYS A 230 21.96 -6.60 15.58
N SER A 231 23.13 -7.01 16.18
CA SER A 231 23.91 -8.17 15.73
C SER A 231 23.14 -9.49 15.73
N ASP A 232 22.23 -9.67 16.67
CA ASP A 232 21.38 -10.84 16.88
C ASP A 232 20.21 -10.94 15.90
N MET A 233 19.92 -9.86 15.16
CA MET A 233 18.79 -9.86 14.21
C MET A 233 19.16 -10.57 12.91
N PRO A 234 18.24 -11.40 12.36
CA PRO A 234 18.42 -12.06 11.07
C PRO A 234 18.60 -11.09 9.91
N LYS A 235 19.35 -11.52 8.89
CA LYS A 235 19.65 -10.70 7.70
C LYS A 235 18.40 -10.11 7.03
N ARG A 236 17.29 -10.86 7.00
CA ARG A 236 16.02 -10.39 6.41
C ARG A 236 15.45 -9.20 7.17
N ILE A 237 15.47 -9.24 8.50
CA ILE A 237 14.99 -8.14 9.35
C ILE A 237 15.90 -6.92 9.19
N LYS A 238 17.23 -7.11 9.24
CA LYS A 238 18.21 -6.02 8.99
C LYS A 238 17.97 -5.32 7.66
N LEU A 239 17.79 -6.11 6.60
CA LEU A 239 17.59 -5.58 5.26
C LEU A 239 16.25 -4.84 5.14
N SER A 240 15.17 -5.39 5.72
CA SER A 240 13.86 -4.74 5.71
C SER A 240 13.86 -3.43 6.48
N GLY A 241 14.50 -3.37 7.66
CA GLY A 241 14.67 -2.13 8.41
C GLY A 241 15.46 -1.06 7.65
N LYS A 242 16.54 -1.48 6.97
CA LYS A 242 17.36 -0.60 6.13
C LYS A 242 16.53 -0.02 4.96
N TRP A 243 15.79 -0.86 4.24
CA TRP A 243 14.94 -0.40 3.14
C TRP A 243 13.78 0.48 3.62
N ALA A 244 13.17 0.17 4.76
CA ALA A 244 12.14 1.01 5.36
C ALA A 244 12.68 2.43 5.66
N LEU A 245 13.92 2.53 6.20
CA LEU A 245 14.55 3.83 6.46
C LEU A 245 14.82 4.62 5.16
N TYR A 246 15.36 3.97 4.12
CA TYR A 246 15.57 4.64 2.84
C TYR A 246 14.26 5.11 2.21
N LEU A 247 13.25 4.26 2.23
CA LEU A 247 11.97 4.59 1.62
C LEU A 247 11.23 5.69 2.38
N VAL A 248 11.30 5.74 3.72
CA VAL A 248 10.68 6.85 4.46
C VAL A 248 11.43 8.16 4.25
N ALA A 249 12.76 8.13 4.12
CA ALA A 249 13.52 9.33 3.76
C ALA A 249 13.13 9.83 2.36
N LEU A 250 13.06 8.95 1.36
CA LEU A 250 12.56 9.29 0.03
C LEU A 250 11.12 9.81 0.05
N GLN A 251 10.27 9.25 0.93
CA GLN A 251 8.88 9.66 1.09
C GLN A 251 8.77 11.10 1.61
N VAL A 252 9.62 11.50 2.56
CA VAL A 252 9.69 12.88 3.05
C VAL A 252 10.12 13.84 1.93
N PHE A 253 11.18 13.51 1.19
CA PHE A 253 11.64 14.33 0.07
C PHE A 253 10.62 14.40 -1.08
N SER A 254 9.97 13.29 -1.41
CA SER A 254 8.89 13.30 -2.41
C SER A 254 7.69 14.13 -1.96
N GLY A 255 7.37 14.18 -0.66
CA GLY A 255 6.36 15.06 -0.10
C GLY A 255 6.73 16.54 -0.23
N ALA A 256 8.01 16.89 0.02
CA ALA A 256 8.53 18.23 -0.26
C ALA A 256 8.39 18.57 -1.76
N PHE A 257 8.74 17.64 -2.64
CA PHE A 257 8.59 17.82 -4.08
C PHE A 257 7.13 18.05 -4.50
N VAL A 258 6.16 17.29 -3.93
CA VAL A 258 4.73 17.54 -4.16
C VAL A 258 4.34 18.98 -3.76
N THR A 259 4.86 19.47 -2.64
CA THR A 259 4.58 20.84 -2.17
C THR A 259 5.13 21.89 -3.12
N PHE A 260 6.39 21.77 -3.55
CA PHE A 260 7.02 22.74 -4.48
C PHE A 260 6.48 22.64 -5.90
N ALA A 261 6.01 21.48 -6.32
CA ALA A 261 5.42 21.27 -7.64
C ALA A 261 3.93 21.71 -7.71
N PHE A 262 3.31 22.03 -6.58
CA PHE A 262 1.90 22.40 -6.55
C PHE A 262 1.61 23.60 -7.48
N GLY A 263 0.62 23.44 -8.38
CA GLY A 263 0.29 24.45 -9.38
C GLY A 263 1.20 24.49 -10.61
N SER A 264 2.16 23.56 -10.75
CA SER A 264 3.02 23.41 -11.93
C SER A 264 2.74 22.12 -12.70
N ASP A 265 3.29 22.00 -13.92
CA ASP A 265 3.21 20.79 -14.77
C ASP A 265 3.85 19.56 -14.10
N TRP A 266 4.76 19.77 -13.14
CA TRP A 266 5.43 18.69 -12.39
C TRP A 266 4.58 18.08 -11.29
N TYR A 267 3.44 18.71 -10.93
CA TYR A 267 2.61 18.26 -9.81
C TYR A 267 2.11 16.82 -9.97
N LEU A 268 1.70 16.44 -11.18
CA LEU A 268 1.24 15.09 -11.46
C LEU A 268 2.37 14.07 -11.23
N LEU A 269 3.56 14.32 -11.81
CA LEU A 269 4.71 13.43 -11.63
C LEU A 269 5.13 13.32 -10.17
N ALA A 270 5.23 14.44 -9.45
CA ALA A 270 5.59 14.47 -8.03
C ALA A 270 4.61 13.64 -7.19
N SER A 271 3.31 13.81 -7.44
CA SER A 271 2.24 13.09 -6.73
C SER A 271 2.25 11.58 -7.02
N LEU A 272 2.50 11.17 -8.27
CA LEU A 272 2.61 9.75 -8.63
C LEU A 272 3.86 9.11 -8.01
N LEU A 273 5.01 9.79 -8.03
CA LEU A 273 6.24 9.33 -7.36
C LEU A 273 6.02 9.15 -5.85
N HIS A 274 5.37 10.12 -5.20
CA HIS A 274 5.04 10.04 -3.78
C HIS A 274 4.14 8.82 -3.48
N THR A 275 3.18 8.53 -4.35
CA THR A 275 2.29 7.35 -4.27
C THR A 275 3.06 6.03 -4.44
N VAL A 276 4.02 5.97 -5.37
CA VAL A 276 4.87 4.79 -5.60
C VAL A 276 5.74 4.49 -4.39
N ILE A 277 6.40 5.51 -3.86
CA ILE A 277 7.34 5.35 -2.73
C ILE A 277 6.59 4.87 -1.48
N ILE A 278 5.42 5.46 -1.16
CA ILE A 278 4.64 5.00 0.00
C ILE A 278 4.12 3.58 -0.19
N SER A 279 3.77 3.18 -1.41
CA SER A 279 3.33 1.81 -1.70
C SER A 279 4.45 0.78 -1.44
N CYS A 280 5.68 1.12 -1.81
CA CYS A 280 6.86 0.32 -1.51
C CYS A 280 7.16 0.27 -0.01
N LEU A 281 7.12 1.43 0.67
CA LEU A 281 7.35 1.53 2.11
C LEU A 281 6.33 0.68 2.89
N PHE A 282 5.05 0.84 2.60
CA PHE A 282 3.99 0.09 3.26
C PHE A 282 4.15 -1.42 3.04
N SER A 283 4.49 -1.85 1.81
CA SER A 283 4.70 -3.26 1.49
C SER A 283 5.89 -3.86 2.25
N ILE A 284 6.99 -3.12 2.45
CA ILE A 284 8.13 -3.55 3.27
C ILE A 284 7.74 -3.68 4.74
N LEU A 285 6.96 -2.75 5.28
CA LEU A 285 6.46 -2.83 6.65
C LEU A 285 5.50 -4.02 6.83
N CYS A 286 4.62 -4.29 5.85
CA CYS A 286 3.78 -5.49 5.83
C CYS A 286 4.62 -6.77 5.78
N TYR A 287 5.65 -6.82 4.95
CA TYR A 287 6.56 -7.97 4.91
C TYR A 287 7.26 -8.17 6.26
N LEU A 288 7.77 -7.09 6.85
CA LEU A 288 8.41 -7.16 8.17
C LEU A 288 7.42 -7.64 9.24
N SER A 289 6.16 -7.19 9.22
CA SER A 289 5.14 -7.60 10.18
C SER A 289 4.82 -9.09 10.10
N VAL A 290 4.84 -9.65 8.89
CA VAL A 290 4.59 -11.09 8.65
C VAL A 290 5.75 -11.95 9.15
N ILE A 291 7.00 -11.59 8.86
CA ILE A 291 8.16 -12.41 9.27
C ILE A 291 8.43 -12.40 10.78
N VAL A 292 7.91 -11.43 11.52
CA VAL A 292 8.03 -11.40 13.00
C VAL A 292 6.87 -12.11 13.73
N ILE A 293 5.89 -12.66 13.01
CA ILE A 293 4.84 -13.50 13.61
C ILE A 293 5.49 -14.79 14.12
N PRO A 294 5.28 -15.21 15.39
CA PRO A 294 5.81 -16.46 15.90
C PRO A 294 5.31 -17.65 15.08
N ALA A 295 6.21 -18.59 14.77
CA ALA A 295 5.76 -19.90 14.30
C ALA A 295 4.83 -20.48 15.37
N GLY A 296 3.63 -20.93 14.97
CA GLY A 296 2.67 -21.54 15.89
C GLY A 296 3.37 -22.69 16.65
N SER A 297 3.33 -22.63 17.97
CA SER A 297 3.75 -23.73 18.81
C SER A 297 2.82 -24.91 18.52
N THR A 298 3.30 -25.90 17.78
CA THR A 298 2.67 -27.21 17.78
C THR A 298 2.75 -27.71 19.22
N LYS A 299 1.63 -27.60 19.97
CA LYS A 299 1.49 -28.38 21.21
C LYS A 299 1.78 -29.83 20.83
N ARG A 300 2.93 -30.33 21.25
CA ARG A 300 3.12 -31.78 21.36
C ARG A 300 2.08 -32.25 22.38
N THR A 301 0.98 -32.80 21.90
CA THR A 301 0.16 -33.70 22.70
C THR A 301 1.01 -34.92 22.90
N GLY A 302 1.59 -35.03 24.12
CA GLY A 302 2.19 -36.27 24.62
C GLY A 302 1.10 -37.24 24.99
#